data_d173db7713dddf81220881135674841b
#
_entry.id   d173db7713dddf81220881135674841b
#
_cell.length_a   1.000
_cell.length_b   1.000
_cell.length_c   1.000
_cell.angle_alpha   90.00
_cell.angle_beta   90.00
_cell.angle_gamma   90.00
#
_symmetry.space_group_name_H-M   'P 1'
#
loop_
_entity.id
_entity.type
_entity.pdbx_description
1 polymer ?
#
loop_
_entity_poly.entity_id
_entity_poly.type
_entity_poly.pdbx_seq_one_letter_code
_entity_poly.pdbx_strand_id
1 'polypeptide(L)'
;MKTLICDCNGTMSLDGPALAKALDQVPGADADGLQTVHTLLCRREAPAFQKAAKAAGVGEELLVACTQEQRLFLELNEQTEGAPSVQERPIRFVNIRETAGWSRSSATGEPAAAGAVLPKMAALIAAAQRPDPEPVPVVTYKSQGRVLVIGPAERAEAAAQRLQDRLEVELLCTPQAGGRAAPGVPQQRNRLVHAGVPSHLTGWLGNFEVQWESANPIDLDLCTRCNACLEVCPEGAIGLDYQIDLSRCSGHRACVQVCEAAGAIDFQREPQAGEGRFDLVLDLREEPAYTQHQWPQGYQHVSPTAGEGALWSAVTQLRELVGEFDKPRFFQYKQKLCAHSRN
;
A
#
# COMPACT_ATOMS: atom_id res chain seq x y z
N MET A 1 13.67 -10.17 34.36
CA MET A 1 13.50 -11.12 33.23
C MET A 1 14.57 -12.21 33.37
N LYS A 2 14.20 -13.47 33.48
CA LYS A 2 15.18 -14.55 33.59
C LYS A 2 15.69 -14.96 32.21
N THR A 3 17.04 -15.05 32.07
CA THR A 3 17.68 -15.39 30.78
C THR A 3 18.31 -16.78 30.88
N LEU A 4 18.00 -17.65 29.91
CA LEU A 4 18.62 -18.96 29.74
C LEU A 4 19.58 -18.91 28.54
N ILE A 5 20.87 -19.16 28.79
CA ILE A 5 21.90 -19.18 27.74
C ILE A 5 22.41 -20.60 27.50
N CYS A 6 22.73 -20.91 26.24
CA CYS A 6 23.21 -22.23 25.85
C CYS A 6 24.40 -22.10 24.88
N ASP A 7 25.46 -22.89 25.13
CA ASP A 7 26.66 -22.94 24.28
C ASP A 7 26.53 -23.84 23.05
N CYS A 8 25.31 -24.39 22.84
CA CYS A 8 24.98 -25.27 21.72
C CYS A 8 25.96 -26.45 21.59
N ASN A 9 26.04 -27.30 22.64
CA ASN A 9 26.94 -28.43 22.70
C ASN A 9 28.44 -28.08 22.63
N GLY A 10 28.80 -26.98 23.25
CA GLY A 10 30.18 -26.52 23.25
C GLY A 10 30.69 -25.98 21.89
N THR A 11 29.78 -25.73 20.94
CA THR A 11 30.18 -25.23 19.60
C THR A 11 30.50 -23.74 19.57
N MET A 12 30.16 -23.01 20.63
CA MET A 12 30.55 -21.61 20.81
C MET A 12 31.09 -21.36 22.21
N SER A 13 32.09 -20.49 22.29
CA SER A 13 32.69 -20.09 23.56
C SER A 13 31.78 -19.12 24.31
N LEU A 14 31.26 -19.54 25.46
CA LEU A 14 30.44 -18.72 26.37
C LEU A 14 31.11 -18.60 27.73
N ASP A 15 31.22 -17.39 28.21
CA ASP A 15 31.64 -17.05 29.58
C ASP A 15 30.45 -16.36 30.27
N GLY A 16 29.65 -17.13 30.99
CA GLY A 16 28.42 -16.66 31.66
C GLY A 16 28.70 -15.57 32.69
N PRO A 17 29.65 -15.75 33.60
CA PRO A 17 30.03 -14.71 34.56
C PRO A 17 30.50 -13.40 33.93
N ALA A 18 31.34 -13.48 32.88
CA ALA A 18 31.78 -12.29 32.16
C ALA A 18 30.66 -11.59 31.43
N LEU A 19 29.71 -12.37 30.86
CA LEU A 19 28.52 -11.87 30.19
C LEU A 19 27.56 -11.17 31.17
N ALA A 20 27.33 -11.76 32.33
CA ALA A 20 26.54 -11.15 33.39
C ALA A 20 27.16 -9.80 33.84
N LYS A 21 28.46 -9.77 34.09
CA LYS A 21 29.17 -8.54 34.41
C LYS A 21 29.09 -7.47 33.33
N ALA A 22 29.08 -7.87 32.07
CA ALA A 22 28.93 -6.92 30.94
C ALA A 22 27.48 -6.35 30.88
N LEU A 23 26.45 -7.18 31.15
CA LEU A 23 25.09 -6.72 31.17
C LEU A 23 24.79 -5.80 32.37
N ASP A 24 25.37 -6.04 33.55
CA ASP A 24 25.22 -5.18 34.72
C ASP A 24 25.64 -3.72 34.44
N GLN A 25 26.47 -3.50 33.43
CA GLN A 25 26.89 -2.16 33.00
C GLN A 25 25.93 -1.50 32.00
N VAL A 26 24.93 -2.25 31.50
CA VAL A 26 23.94 -1.75 30.53
C VAL A 26 22.68 -1.29 31.26
N PRO A 27 22.35 0.01 31.23
CA PRO A 27 21.16 0.52 31.93
C PRO A 27 19.89 -0.21 31.53
N GLY A 28 19.16 -0.79 32.49
CA GLY A 28 17.89 -1.51 32.28
C GLY A 28 18.05 -2.90 31.66
N ALA A 29 19.26 -3.47 31.60
CA ALA A 29 19.47 -4.89 31.32
C ALA A 29 19.46 -5.69 32.63
N ASP A 30 19.09 -6.96 32.52
CA ASP A 30 18.99 -7.90 33.65
C ASP A 30 19.95 -9.08 33.40
N ALA A 31 20.83 -9.35 34.38
CA ALA A 31 21.79 -10.42 34.32
C ALA A 31 21.31 -11.74 34.95
N ASP A 32 20.05 -11.81 35.42
CA ASP A 32 19.50 -13.01 36.04
C ASP A 32 19.51 -14.21 35.09
N GLY A 33 20.05 -15.30 35.58
CA GLY A 33 20.17 -16.58 34.85
C GLY A 33 21.46 -16.73 34.03
N LEU A 34 22.21 -15.67 33.75
CA LEU A 34 23.43 -15.74 32.91
C LEU A 34 24.62 -16.44 33.57
N GLN A 35 24.61 -16.59 34.89
CA GLN A 35 25.63 -17.34 35.62
C GLN A 35 25.69 -18.82 35.23
N THR A 36 24.60 -19.37 34.73
CA THR A 36 24.47 -20.78 34.35
C THR A 36 24.47 -20.90 32.83
N VAL A 37 25.54 -21.50 32.28
CA VAL A 37 25.61 -21.82 30.86
C VAL A 37 25.10 -23.23 30.65
N HIS A 38 24.08 -23.39 29.81
CA HIS A 38 23.56 -24.72 29.40
C HIS A 38 24.29 -25.21 28.16
N THR A 39 24.46 -26.53 28.04
CA THR A 39 25.15 -27.14 26.89
C THR A 39 24.20 -27.65 25.82
N LEU A 40 23.07 -28.24 26.21
CA LEU A 40 22.04 -28.78 25.31
C LEU A 40 20.64 -28.48 25.85
N LEU A 41 20.33 -27.20 26.02
CA LEU A 41 19.08 -26.71 26.60
C LEU A 41 17.83 -27.23 25.84
N CYS A 42 17.93 -27.39 24.52
CA CYS A 42 16.84 -27.89 23.68
C CYS A 42 16.73 -29.42 23.65
N ARG A 43 17.60 -30.15 24.33
CA ARG A 43 17.61 -31.62 24.35
C ARG A 43 17.78 -32.14 25.78
N ARG A 44 19.00 -32.55 26.12
CA ARG A 44 19.32 -33.20 27.41
C ARG A 44 18.97 -32.31 28.61
N GLU A 45 19.10 -31.02 28.50
CA GLU A 45 18.82 -30.06 29.56
C GLU A 45 17.44 -29.37 29.45
N ALA A 46 16.54 -29.86 28.60
CA ALA A 46 15.18 -29.36 28.50
C ALA A 46 14.44 -29.24 29.85
N PRO A 47 14.68 -30.15 30.86
CA PRO A 47 14.11 -29.98 32.18
C PRO A 47 14.51 -28.67 32.88
N ALA A 48 15.66 -28.06 32.54
CA ALA A 48 16.07 -26.79 33.10
C ALA A 48 15.19 -25.64 32.54
N PHE A 49 14.85 -25.71 31.26
CA PHE A 49 13.86 -24.79 30.68
C PHE A 49 12.48 -24.97 31.32
N GLN A 50 11.98 -26.22 31.41
CA GLN A 50 10.70 -26.51 32.01
C GLN A 50 10.59 -26.01 33.46
N LYS A 51 11.67 -26.19 34.24
CA LYS A 51 11.76 -25.63 35.60
C LYS A 51 11.68 -24.12 35.63
N ALA A 52 12.39 -23.44 34.73
CA ALA A 52 12.32 -22.00 34.59
C ALA A 52 10.94 -21.52 34.15
N ALA A 53 10.30 -22.28 33.23
CA ALA A 53 8.95 -22.05 32.76
C ALA A 53 7.91 -22.11 33.88
N LYS A 54 8.04 -23.03 34.82
CA LYS A 54 7.14 -23.13 35.99
C LYS A 54 7.43 -22.08 37.07
N ALA A 55 8.69 -21.74 37.26
CA ALA A 55 9.13 -20.89 38.39
C ALA A 55 8.82 -19.41 38.19
N ALA A 56 8.69 -18.97 36.96
CA ALA A 56 8.40 -17.57 36.67
C ALA A 56 6.94 -17.21 36.96
N GLY A 57 6.73 -16.12 37.69
CA GLY A 57 5.40 -15.60 38.01
C GLY A 57 4.69 -14.99 36.78
N VAL A 58 3.39 -14.74 36.94
CA VAL A 58 2.62 -14.00 35.95
C VAL A 58 3.24 -12.60 35.76
N GLY A 59 3.58 -12.25 34.51
CA GLY A 59 4.24 -10.99 34.18
C GLY A 59 5.78 -11.00 34.19
N GLU A 60 6.41 -12.10 34.62
CA GLU A 60 7.86 -12.27 34.51
C GLU A 60 8.21 -12.93 33.16
N GLU A 61 8.79 -12.16 32.25
CA GLU A 61 9.22 -12.66 30.95
C GLU A 61 10.42 -13.61 31.07
N LEU A 62 10.48 -14.60 30.18
CA LEU A 62 11.60 -15.53 30.04
C LEU A 62 12.31 -15.25 28.72
N LEU A 63 13.64 -15.08 28.76
CA LEU A 63 14.46 -14.94 27.57
C LEU A 63 15.28 -16.22 27.34
N VAL A 64 15.19 -16.78 26.14
CA VAL A 64 15.98 -17.94 25.72
C VAL A 64 16.96 -17.50 24.63
N ALA A 65 18.24 -17.53 24.97
CA ALA A 65 19.32 -17.20 24.04
C ALA A 65 19.71 -18.47 23.23
N CYS A 66 18.80 -18.83 22.32
CA CYS A 66 18.95 -19.98 21.43
C CYS A 66 18.07 -19.76 20.18
N THR A 67 18.62 -20.01 19.00
CA THR A 67 18.01 -19.62 17.74
C THR A 67 17.26 -20.67 16.96
N GLN A 68 17.69 -21.92 17.03
CA GLN A 68 17.14 -22.91 16.12
C GLN A 68 15.85 -23.57 16.63
N GLU A 69 15.65 -23.63 17.92
CA GLU A 69 14.62 -24.48 18.53
C GLU A 69 13.52 -23.65 19.20
N GLN A 70 13.24 -22.45 18.70
CA GLN A 70 12.15 -21.61 19.25
C GLN A 70 10.82 -22.36 19.34
N ARG A 71 10.45 -23.03 18.28
CA ARG A 71 9.21 -23.82 18.24
C ARG A 71 9.19 -24.92 19.29
N LEU A 72 10.29 -25.64 19.46
CA LEU A 72 10.41 -26.67 20.48
C LEU A 72 10.21 -26.11 21.89
N PHE A 73 10.78 -24.94 22.19
CA PHE A 73 10.59 -24.33 23.51
C PHE A 73 9.15 -23.89 23.75
N LEU A 74 8.46 -23.40 22.73
CA LEU A 74 7.02 -23.08 22.83
C LEU A 74 6.20 -24.36 23.08
N GLU A 75 6.45 -25.45 22.34
CA GLU A 75 5.80 -26.72 22.54
C GLU A 75 6.11 -27.34 23.93
N LEU A 76 7.36 -27.21 24.40
CA LEU A 76 7.75 -27.64 25.76
C LEU A 76 7.04 -26.83 26.85
N ASN A 77 6.84 -25.51 26.63
CA ASN A 77 6.09 -24.69 27.57
C ASN A 77 4.63 -25.17 27.67
N GLU A 78 3.97 -25.41 26.52
CA GLU A 78 2.59 -25.88 26.46
C GLU A 78 2.44 -27.27 27.12
N GLN A 79 3.43 -28.15 26.96
CA GLN A 79 3.42 -29.49 27.57
C GLN A 79 3.83 -29.50 29.04
N THR A 80 4.29 -28.36 29.57
CA THR A 80 4.78 -28.29 30.95
C THR A 80 3.61 -27.96 31.88
N GLU A 81 3.12 -28.95 32.61
CA GLU A 81 2.04 -28.76 33.57
C GLU A 81 2.39 -27.68 34.63
N GLY A 82 1.52 -26.71 34.81
CA GLY A 82 1.69 -25.58 35.72
C GLY A 82 2.58 -24.45 35.19
N ALA A 83 3.03 -24.51 33.95
CA ALA A 83 3.64 -23.35 33.31
C ALA A 83 2.54 -22.39 32.77
N PRO A 84 2.70 -21.05 32.94
CA PRO A 84 1.79 -20.09 32.32
C PRO A 84 1.79 -20.20 30.79
N SER A 85 0.67 -19.90 30.16
CA SER A 85 0.60 -19.83 28.70
C SER A 85 1.52 -18.72 28.14
N VAL A 86 1.91 -18.83 26.88
CA VAL A 86 2.75 -17.82 26.20
C VAL A 86 2.05 -16.45 26.14
N GLN A 87 0.71 -16.44 26.17
CA GLN A 87 -0.08 -15.20 26.20
C GLN A 87 -0.03 -14.52 27.59
N GLU A 88 0.01 -15.30 28.67
CA GLU A 88 0.11 -14.78 30.03
C GLU A 88 1.54 -14.39 30.38
N ARG A 89 2.50 -15.09 29.76
CA ARG A 89 3.93 -14.86 29.96
C ARG A 89 4.69 -15.07 28.65
N PRO A 90 5.07 -14.01 27.98
CA PRO A 90 5.85 -14.09 26.75
C PRO A 90 7.21 -14.76 26.96
N ILE A 91 7.61 -15.62 26.03
CA ILE A 91 8.94 -16.17 25.93
C ILE A 91 9.64 -15.48 24.77
N ARG A 92 10.69 -14.74 25.09
CA ARG A 92 11.53 -14.05 24.10
C ARG A 92 12.69 -14.93 23.66
N PHE A 93 13.10 -14.76 22.43
CA PHE A 93 14.23 -15.50 21.86
C PHE A 93 15.26 -14.54 21.29
N VAL A 94 16.53 -14.85 21.48
CA VAL A 94 17.63 -14.11 20.88
C VAL A 94 18.66 -15.03 20.24
N ASN A 95 19.04 -14.70 19.01
CA ASN A 95 20.07 -15.44 18.29
C ASN A 95 21.46 -14.95 18.73
N ILE A 96 22.09 -15.68 19.64
CA ILE A 96 23.46 -15.41 20.03
C ILE A 96 24.48 -16.32 19.32
N ARG A 97 24.02 -17.40 18.69
CA ARG A 97 24.88 -18.39 18.05
C ARG A 97 25.36 -17.92 16.68
N GLU A 98 24.47 -17.82 15.71
CA GLU A 98 24.80 -17.43 14.34
C GLU A 98 25.22 -15.98 14.23
N THR A 99 24.62 -15.09 15.05
CA THR A 99 24.90 -13.66 14.99
C THR A 99 26.16 -13.24 15.76
N ALA A 100 26.66 -14.06 16.69
CA ALA A 100 27.85 -13.76 17.50
C ALA A 100 28.74 -14.98 17.75
N GLY A 101 28.26 -16.04 18.40
CA GLY A 101 29.06 -17.14 18.95
C GLY A 101 29.84 -17.95 17.93
N TRP A 102 29.31 -18.07 16.71
CA TRP A 102 29.99 -18.75 15.59
C TRP A 102 30.84 -17.83 14.74
N SER A 103 31.14 -16.61 15.23
CA SER A 103 32.07 -15.73 14.55
C SER A 103 33.47 -16.34 14.50
N ARG A 104 34.22 -16.05 13.43
CA ARG A 104 35.59 -16.45 13.26
C ARG A 104 36.52 -15.24 13.36
N SER A 105 37.70 -15.44 13.82
CA SER A 105 38.76 -14.41 13.78
C SER A 105 39.10 -14.09 12.32
N SER A 106 39.05 -12.84 11.93
CA SER A 106 39.47 -12.38 10.60
C SER A 106 40.96 -12.62 10.33
N ALA A 107 41.78 -12.73 11.37
CA ALA A 107 43.21 -12.93 11.25
C ALA A 107 43.62 -14.42 11.09
N THR A 108 42.89 -15.33 11.74
CA THR A 108 43.31 -16.75 11.81
C THR A 108 42.28 -17.71 11.18
N GLY A 109 41.05 -17.27 10.92
CA GLY A 109 39.97 -18.15 10.50
C GLY A 109 39.44 -19.12 11.58
N GLU A 110 40.06 -19.11 12.74
CA GLU A 110 39.66 -19.93 13.88
C GLU A 110 38.41 -19.37 14.58
N PRO A 111 37.67 -20.19 15.35
CA PRO A 111 36.56 -19.72 16.16
C PRO A 111 37.00 -18.55 17.06
N ALA A 112 36.18 -17.50 17.13
CA ALA A 112 36.52 -16.34 17.96
C ALA A 112 36.51 -16.72 19.45
N ALA A 113 37.48 -16.22 20.21
CA ALA A 113 37.53 -16.41 21.65
C ALA A 113 36.33 -15.75 22.34
N ALA A 114 35.89 -16.30 23.49
CA ALA A 114 34.76 -15.80 24.26
C ALA A 114 34.83 -14.27 24.49
N GLY A 115 36.00 -13.75 24.89
CA GLY A 115 36.18 -12.33 25.11
C GLY A 115 35.97 -11.44 23.88
N ALA A 116 36.22 -11.97 22.67
CA ALA A 116 36.07 -11.19 21.43
C ALA A 116 34.59 -11.06 21.02
N VAL A 117 33.74 -12.05 21.33
CA VAL A 117 32.33 -12.07 20.98
C VAL A 117 31.41 -11.57 22.11
N LEU A 118 31.93 -11.49 23.33
CA LEU A 118 31.20 -11.10 24.52
C LEU A 118 30.48 -9.74 24.39
N PRO A 119 31.10 -8.67 23.88
CA PRO A 119 30.39 -7.38 23.76
C PRO A 119 29.18 -7.46 22.84
N LYS A 120 29.30 -8.23 21.75
CA LYS A 120 28.18 -8.41 20.80
C LYS A 120 27.08 -9.26 21.41
N MET A 121 27.41 -10.33 22.13
CA MET A 121 26.43 -11.17 22.83
C MET A 121 25.69 -10.37 23.91
N ALA A 122 26.41 -9.57 24.70
CA ALA A 122 25.81 -8.70 25.70
C ALA A 122 24.83 -7.70 25.06
N ALA A 123 25.24 -7.07 23.96
CA ALA A 123 24.38 -6.14 23.23
C ALA A 123 23.11 -6.81 22.67
N LEU A 124 23.22 -8.02 22.12
CA LEU A 124 22.08 -8.78 21.59
C LEU A 124 21.08 -9.15 22.70
N ILE A 125 21.58 -9.61 23.85
CA ILE A 125 20.75 -9.97 25.01
C ILE A 125 20.10 -8.71 25.58
N ALA A 126 20.84 -7.63 25.78
CA ALA A 126 20.31 -6.37 26.27
C ALA A 126 19.24 -5.79 25.32
N ALA A 127 19.41 -5.91 24.02
CA ALA A 127 18.42 -5.51 23.03
C ALA A 127 17.13 -6.36 23.12
N ALA A 128 17.29 -7.67 23.31
CA ALA A 128 16.15 -8.60 23.43
C ALA A 128 15.35 -8.42 24.75
N GLN A 129 15.98 -7.85 25.77
CA GLN A 129 15.33 -7.52 27.05
C GLN A 129 14.58 -6.18 27.02
N ARG A 130 14.75 -5.37 25.98
CA ARG A 130 13.99 -4.12 25.86
C ARG A 130 12.51 -4.39 25.62
N PRO A 131 11.61 -3.56 26.17
CA PRO A 131 10.20 -3.64 25.84
C PRO A 131 10.02 -3.49 24.33
N ASP A 132 9.01 -4.17 23.80
CA ASP A 132 8.66 -4.00 22.41
C ASP A 132 8.28 -2.53 22.14
N PRO A 133 8.68 -1.98 20.98
CA PRO A 133 8.27 -0.62 20.64
C PRO A 133 6.75 -0.57 20.54
N GLU A 134 6.18 0.59 20.88
CA GLU A 134 4.76 0.81 20.65
C GLU A 134 4.41 0.49 19.19
N PRO A 135 3.28 -0.20 18.93
CA PRO A 135 2.86 -0.49 17.58
C PRO A 135 2.71 0.81 16.78
N VAL A 136 3.28 0.83 15.58
CA VAL A 136 3.15 1.99 14.70
C VAL A 136 1.67 2.17 14.36
N PRO A 137 1.07 3.34 14.63
CA PRO A 137 -0.31 3.58 14.27
C PRO A 137 -0.48 3.46 12.76
N VAL A 138 -1.60 2.91 12.33
CA VAL A 138 -1.92 2.74 10.92
C VAL A 138 -3.02 3.70 10.48
N VAL A 139 -3.05 3.99 9.17
CA VAL A 139 -4.16 4.66 8.50
C VAL A 139 -4.74 3.66 7.51
N THR A 140 -6.02 3.35 7.65
CA THR A 140 -6.72 2.43 6.75
C THR A 140 -7.32 3.21 5.58
N TYR A 141 -6.96 2.80 4.38
CA TYR A 141 -7.54 3.25 3.12
C TYR A 141 -8.56 2.21 2.65
N LYS A 142 -9.72 2.66 2.20
CA LYS A 142 -10.79 1.78 1.72
C LYS A 142 -11.08 2.08 0.26
N SER A 143 -11.07 1.05 -0.57
CA SER A 143 -11.40 1.13 -1.99
C SER A 143 -12.50 0.13 -2.32
N GLN A 144 -13.60 0.60 -2.86
CA GLN A 144 -14.70 -0.25 -3.36
C GLN A 144 -14.49 -0.65 -4.82
N GLY A 145 -13.46 -0.07 -5.47
CA GLY A 145 -13.12 -0.39 -6.84
C GLY A 145 -13.79 0.49 -7.89
N ARG A 146 -14.28 1.69 -7.51
CA ARG A 146 -14.75 2.68 -8.48
C ARG A 146 -13.55 3.35 -9.14
N VAL A 147 -13.39 3.14 -10.45
CA VAL A 147 -12.24 3.68 -11.21
C VAL A 147 -12.70 4.65 -12.28
N LEU A 148 -12.07 5.82 -12.32
CA LEU A 148 -12.19 6.74 -13.45
C LEU A 148 -11.04 6.51 -14.44
N VAL A 149 -11.38 6.24 -15.70
CA VAL A 149 -10.41 6.18 -16.79
C VAL A 149 -10.49 7.48 -17.60
N ILE A 150 -9.41 8.24 -17.62
CA ILE A 150 -9.30 9.53 -18.29
C ILE A 150 -8.46 9.39 -19.54
N GLY A 151 -8.94 9.83 -20.68
CA GLY A 151 -8.13 9.84 -21.89
C GLY A 151 -8.92 9.81 -23.20
N PRO A 152 -8.22 9.69 -24.35
CA PRO A 152 -8.88 9.56 -25.65
C PRO A 152 -9.83 8.37 -25.67
N ALA A 153 -11.01 8.55 -26.26
CA ALA A 153 -12.13 7.61 -26.22
C ALA A 153 -11.75 6.15 -26.55
N GLU A 154 -11.02 5.94 -27.64
CA GLU A 154 -10.61 4.59 -28.08
C GLU A 154 -9.71 3.90 -27.03
N ARG A 155 -8.75 4.63 -26.50
CA ARG A 155 -7.80 4.10 -25.52
C ARG A 155 -8.46 3.89 -24.14
N ALA A 156 -9.35 4.81 -23.75
CA ALA A 156 -10.11 4.68 -22.52
C ALA A 156 -11.05 3.47 -22.57
N GLU A 157 -11.72 3.24 -23.70
CA GLU A 157 -12.57 2.06 -23.92
C GLU A 157 -11.79 0.75 -23.84
N ALA A 158 -10.63 0.68 -24.51
CA ALA A 158 -9.77 -0.49 -24.46
C ALA A 158 -9.27 -0.82 -23.06
N ALA A 159 -8.98 0.19 -22.25
CA ALA A 159 -8.62 0.02 -20.83
C ALA A 159 -9.83 -0.43 -20.00
N ALA A 160 -10.99 0.17 -20.22
CA ALA A 160 -12.23 -0.15 -19.51
C ALA A 160 -12.63 -1.61 -19.70
N GLN A 161 -12.52 -2.15 -20.92
CA GLN A 161 -12.80 -3.56 -21.20
C GLN A 161 -11.96 -4.52 -20.37
N ARG A 162 -10.75 -4.10 -19.96
CA ARG A 162 -9.83 -4.89 -19.15
C ARG A 162 -10.03 -4.74 -17.64
N LEU A 163 -10.80 -3.72 -17.22
CA LEU A 163 -11.05 -3.40 -15.80
C LEU A 163 -12.45 -3.84 -15.34
N GLN A 164 -13.44 -3.82 -16.23
CA GLN A 164 -14.85 -3.93 -15.91
C GLN A 164 -15.29 -5.27 -15.30
N ASP A 165 -14.46 -6.31 -15.36
CA ASP A 165 -14.73 -7.61 -14.72
C ASP A 165 -14.50 -7.58 -13.21
N ARG A 166 -13.77 -6.58 -12.70
CA ARG A 166 -13.43 -6.43 -11.28
C ARG A 166 -13.74 -5.06 -10.69
N LEU A 167 -13.78 -4.04 -11.52
CA LEU A 167 -13.94 -2.65 -11.10
C LEU A 167 -15.20 -2.03 -11.71
N GLU A 168 -15.78 -1.10 -10.98
CA GLU A 168 -16.83 -0.21 -11.50
C GLU A 168 -16.16 0.92 -12.28
N VAL A 169 -16.30 0.88 -13.62
CA VAL A 169 -15.54 1.77 -14.50
C VAL A 169 -16.41 2.90 -14.98
N GLU A 170 -15.92 4.14 -14.80
CA GLU A 170 -16.43 5.34 -15.45
C GLU A 170 -15.37 5.90 -16.41
N LEU A 171 -15.79 6.50 -17.50
CA LEU A 171 -14.89 7.10 -18.49
C LEU A 171 -15.02 8.63 -18.47
N LEU A 172 -13.88 9.32 -18.54
CA LEU A 172 -13.80 10.72 -18.90
C LEU A 172 -13.04 10.82 -20.22
N CYS A 173 -13.78 10.87 -21.33
CA CYS A 173 -13.23 10.97 -22.66
C CYS A 173 -12.70 12.39 -22.90
N THR A 174 -11.39 12.49 -23.19
CA THR A 174 -10.76 13.78 -23.49
C THR A 174 -10.58 13.97 -24.99
N PRO A 175 -10.60 15.22 -25.51
CA PRO A 175 -10.25 15.50 -26.88
C PRO A 175 -8.85 14.96 -27.21
N GLN A 176 -8.69 14.45 -28.42
CA GLN A 176 -7.39 13.98 -28.89
C GLN A 176 -6.52 15.17 -29.37
N ALA A 177 -5.23 15.16 -29.03
CA ALA A 177 -4.30 16.16 -29.54
C ALA A 177 -4.25 16.10 -31.07
N GLY A 178 -4.45 17.25 -31.73
CA GLY A 178 -4.44 17.32 -33.20
C GLY A 178 -5.81 17.32 -33.88
N GLY A 179 -6.92 17.40 -33.13
CA GLY A 179 -8.24 17.70 -33.67
C GLY A 179 -8.90 16.61 -34.52
N ARG A 180 -8.36 15.40 -34.54
CA ARG A 180 -9.06 14.25 -35.11
C ARG A 180 -9.96 13.64 -34.04
N ALA A 181 -11.27 13.87 -34.16
CA ALA A 181 -12.19 13.17 -33.29
C ALA A 181 -12.10 11.67 -33.59
N ALA A 182 -11.67 10.93 -32.64
CA ALA A 182 -11.98 9.51 -32.62
C ALA A 182 -13.50 9.35 -32.46
N PRO A 183 -14.12 8.31 -33.04
CA PRO A 183 -15.51 8.01 -32.74
C PRO A 183 -15.65 7.90 -31.22
N GLY A 184 -16.62 8.66 -30.67
CA GLY A 184 -16.86 8.66 -29.23
C GLY A 184 -17.30 7.27 -28.75
N VAL A 185 -17.08 7.01 -27.48
CA VAL A 185 -17.56 5.77 -26.85
C VAL A 185 -19.05 5.86 -26.66
N PRO A 186 -19.85 4.91 -27.20
CA PRO A 186 -21.28 4.91 -27.00
C PRO A 186 -21.66 4.85 -25.52
N GLN A 187 -22.70 5.59 -25.15
CA GLN A 187 -23.28 5.49 -23.82
C GLN A 187 -23.79 4.07 -23.57
N GLN A 188 -23.43 3.48 -22.45
CA GLN A 188 -23.85 2.13 -22.06
C GLN A 188 -24.64 2.19 -20.75
N ARG A 189 -25.56 1.26 -20.56
CA ARG A 189 -26.37 1.23 -19.33
C ARG A 189 -25.60 0.90 -18.09
N ASN A 190 -24.50 0.17 -18.24
CA ASN A 190 -23.68 -0.34 -17.15
C ASN A 190 -22.41 0.49 -16.91
N ARG A 191 -22.23 1.59 -17.64
CA ARG A 191 -21.04 2.41 -17.53
C ARG A 191 -21.33 3.86 -17.89
N LEU A 192 -20.97 4.78 -17.02
CA LEU A 192 -21.07 6.20 -17.28
C LEU A 192 -19.91 6.66 -18.17
N VAL A 193 -20.24 7.46 -19.16
CA VAL A 193 -19.27 8.06 -20.08
C VAL A 193 -19.45 9.57 -20.04
N HIS A 194 -18.43 10.25 -19.55
CA HIS A 194 -18.34 11.70 -19.54
C HIS A 194 -17.43 12.17 -20.68
N ALA A 195 -17.59 13.37 -21.13
CA ALA A 195 -16.67 14.01 -22.05
C ALA A 195 -16.24 15.36 -21.47
N GLY A 196 -14.97 15.65 -21.55
CA GLY A 196 -14.41 16.89 -21.01
C GLY A 196 -12.93 16.83 -20.75
N VAL A 197 -12.40 17.90 -20.19
CA VAL A 197 -10.98 18.01 -19.81
C VAL A 197 -10.91 18.12 -18.29
N PRO A 198 -10.15 17.26 -17.60
CA PRO A 198 -9.98 17.40 -16.16
C PRO A 198 -9.30 18.72 -15.84
N SER A 199 -9.91 19.49 -14.95
CA SER A 199 -9.42 20.81 -14.48
C SER A 199 -8.74 20.68 -13.12
N HIS A 200 -9.17 19.73 -12.28
CA HIS A 200 -8.59 19.51 -10.96
C HIS A 200 -8.67 18.04 -10.58
N LEU A 201 -7.58 17.51 -10.01
CA LEU A 201 -7.51 16.17 -9.48
C LEU A 201 -6.66 16.16 -8.22
N THR A 202 -7.25 15.72 -7.12
CA THR A 202 -6.59 15.56 -5.81
C THR A 202 -7.08 14.30 -5.11
N GLY A 203 -6.45 13.96 -3.97
CA GLY A 203 -6.90 12.86 -3.13
C GLY A 203 -5.90 11.71 -3.03
N TRP A 204 -6.41 10.57 -2.68
CA TRP A 204 -5.64 9.34 -2.38
C TRP A 204 -6.49 8.11 -2.64
N LEU A 205 -5.89 6.93 -2.53
CA LEU A 205 -6.57 5.64 -2.67
C LEU A 205 -7.89 5.60 -1.87
N GLY A 206 -9.00 5.37 -2.57
CA GLY A 206 -10.34 5.33 -2.01
C GLY A 206 -11.04 6.70 -1.91
N ASN A 207 -10.37 7.80 -2.26
CA ASN A 207 -10.99 9.14 -2.22
C ASN A 207 -10.27 10.13 -3.15
N PHE A 208 -10.28 9.87 -4.44
CA PHE A 208 -9.89 10.86 -5.44
C PHE A 208 -11.07 11.77 -5.77
N GLU A 209 -10.85 13.07 -5.75
CA GLU A 209 -11.80 14.09 -6.20
C GLU A 209 -11.34 14.61 -7.55
N VAL A 210 -12.18 14.46 -8.55
CA VAL A 210 -11.90 14.87 -9.93
C VAL A 210 -12.94 15.88 -10.38
N GLN A 211 -12.47 17.00 -10.92
CA GLN A 211 -13.31 18.01 -11.57
C GLN A 211 -12.91 18.08 -13.05
N TRP A 212 -13.89 18.29 -13.90
CA TRP A 212 -13.67 18.46 -15.34
C TRP A 212 -14.62 19.50 -15.94
N GLU A 213 -14.23 20.02 -17.06
CA GLU A 213 -15.02 20.94 -17.85
C GLU A 213 -15.45 20.27 -19.17
N SER A 214 -16.74 20.37 -19.49
CA SER A 214 -17.32 19.88 -20.73
C SER A 214 -17.85 21.03 -21.54
N ALA A 215 -17.38 21.19 -22.76
CA ALA A 215 -17.84 22.20 -23.69
C ALA A 215 -18.77 21.62 -24.77
N ASN A 216 -19.48 20.52 -24.47
CA ASN A 216 -20.40 19.90 -25.42
C ASN A 216 -21.63 20.77 -25.65
N PRO A 217 -21.95 21.14 -26.92
CA PRO A 217 -23.19 21.84 -27.24
C PRO A 217 -24.47 21.06 -26.96
N ILE A 218 -24.36 19.71 -26.80
CA ILE A 218 -25.52 18.87 -26.49
C ILE A 218 -25.69 18.75 -24.98
N ASP A 219 -26.86 19.11 -24.49
CA ASP A 219 -27.28 18.83 -23.13
C ASP A 219 -27.71 17.36 -23.01
N LEU A 220 -26.92 16.57 -22.28
CA LEU A 220 -27.21 15.13 -22.13
C LEU A 220 -28.43 14.83 -21.25
N ASP A 221 -28.84 15.78 -20.41
CA ASP A 221 -30.06 15.67 -19.58
C ASP A 221 -31.34 15.91 -20.37
N LEU A 222 -31.28 16.83 -21.34
CA LEU A 222 -32.39 17.12 -22.26
C LEU A 222 -32.38 16.17 -23.46
N CYS A 223 -31.26 15.53 -23.78
CA CYS A 223 -31.11 14.70 -24.95
C CYS A 223 -31.90 13.38 -24.82
N THR A 224 -32.86 13.15 -25.69
CA THR A 224 -33.69 11.93 -25.76
C THR A 224 -32.98 10.74 -26.43
N ARG A 225 -31.76 10.94 -26.94
CA ARG A 225 -30.95 9.94 -27.65
C ARG A 225 -31.68 9.32 -28.88
N CYS A 226 -32.46 10.13 -29.58
CA CYS A 226 -33.23 9.71 -30.76
C CYS A 226 -32.40 9.52 -32.03
N ASN A 227 -31.10 9.90 -32.02
CA ASN A 227 -30.13 9.82 -33.13
C ASN A 227 -30.43 10.75 -34.33
N ALA A 228 -31.51 11.51 -34.34
CA ALA A 228 -31.85 12.35 -35.48
C ALA A 228 -30.75 13.38 -35.84
N CYS A 229 -30.03 13.90 -34.83
CA CYS A 229 -28.93 14.83 -35.05
C CYS A 229 -27.72 14.14 -35.71
N LEU A 230 -27.51 12.86 -35.47
CA LEU A 230 -26.43 12.09 -36.10
C LEU A 230 -26.70 11.92 -37.61
N GLU A 231 -27.95 11.60 -37.95
CA GLU A 231 -28.39 11.33 -39.33
C GLU A 231 -28.34 12.57 -40.22
N VAL A 232 -28.65 13.75 -39.66
CA VAL A 232 -28.65 15.00 -40.43
C VAL A 232 -27.32 15.72 -40.50
N CYS A 233 -26.31 15.26 -39.78
CA CYS A 233 -24.99 15.89 -39.79
C CYS A 233 -24.20 15.47 -41.03
N PRO A 234 -23.93 16.36 -42.02
CA PRO A 234 -23.24 15.96 -43.24
C PRO A 234 -21.75 15.64 -43.01
N GLU A 235 -21.15 16.19 -42.00
CA GLU A 235 -19.75 15.89 -41.62
C GLU A 235 -19.61 14.67 -40.73
N GLY A 236 -20.71 14.10 -40.23
CA GLY A 236 -20.68 13.07 -39.21
C GLY A 236 -19.92 13.51 -37.95
N ALA A 237 -20.09 14.79 -37.58
CA ALA A 237 -19.40 15.40 -36.44
C ALA A 237 -20.05 15.05 -35.08
N ILE A 238 -21.14 14.30 -35.07
CA ILE A 238 -21.84 13.89 -33.84
C ILE A 238 -21.74 12.38 -33.70
N GLY A 239 -21.23 11.92 -32.59
CA GLY A 239 -21.06 10.50 -32.29
C GLY A 239 -22.20 9.91 -31.43
N LEU A 240 -22.17 8.59 -31.22
CA LEU A 240 -23.11 7.88 -30.34
C LEU A 240 -22.86 8.15 -28.84
N ASP A 241 -21.82 8.90 -28.53
CA ASP A 241 -21.58 9.51 -27.22
C ASP A 241 -22.34 10.83 -27.02
N TYR A 242 -23.06 11.27 -28.06
CA TYR A 242 -23.78 12.54 -28.11
C TYR A 242 -22.88 13.75 -27.82
N GLN A 243 -21.65 13.69 -28.32
CA GLN A 243 -20.71 14.80 -28.34
C GLN A 243 -20.61 15.36 -29.74
N ILE A 244 -20.46 16.70 -29.85
CA ILE A 244 -20.16 17.36 -31.12
C ILE A 244 -18.66 17.58 -31.22
N ASP A 245 -18.05 16.98 -32.23
CA ASP A 245 -16.69 17.31 -32.61
C ASP A 245 -16.64 18.67 -33.29
N LEU A 246 -16.28 19.69 -32.56
CA LEU A 246 -16.21 21.06 -33.07
C LEU A 246 -15.12 21.25 -34.15
N SER A 247 -14.12 20.34 -34.20
CA SER A 247 -13.08 20.41 -35.25
C SER A 247 -13.58 19.94 -36.63
N ARG A 248 -14.59 19.05 -36.64
CA ARG A 248 -15.25 18.55 -37.85
C ARG A 248 -16.50 19.34 -38.22
N CYS A 249 -17.08 20.04 -37.24
CA CYS A 249 -18.35 20.76 -37.43
C CYS A 249 -18.17 22.01 -38.28
N SER A 250 -18.79 22.04 -39.47
CA SER A 250 -18.80 23.22 -40.35
C SER A 250 -19.89 24.24 -40.03
N GLY A 251 -20.68 24.02 -38.96
CA GLY A 251 -21.66 24.98 -38.47
C GLY A 251 -22.99 25.03 -39.23
N HIS A 252 -23.41 23.97 -39.94
CA HIS A 252 -24.68 23.91 -40.70
C HIS A 252 -25.92 24.07 -39.85
N ARG A 253 -25.87 23.73 -38.56
CA ARG A 253 -26.98 23.85 -37.61
C ARG A 253 -28.21 22.97 -37.92
N ALA A 254 -28.12 22.02 -38.88
CA ALA A 254 -29.20 21.08 -39.17
C ALA A 254 -29.57 20.23 -37.94
N CYS A 255 -28.58 19.91 -37.12
CA CYS A 255 -28.75 19.22 -35.83
C CYS A 255 -29.63 20.01 -34.84
N VAL A 256 -29.48 21.33 -34.79
CA VAL A 256 -30.31 22.20 -33.94
C VAL A 256 -31.78 22.17 -34.42
N GLN A 257 -31.99 22.27 -35.75
CA GLN A 257 -33.35 22.24 -36.32
C GLN A 257 -34.09 20.93 -36.03
N VAL A 258 -33.42 19.79 -36.22
CA VAL A 258 -34.06 18.48 -35.96
C VAL A 258 -34.25 18.22 -34.47
N CYS A 259 -33.54 18.87 -33.60
CA CYS A 259 -33.60 18.77 -32.15
C CYS A 259 -34.52 19.83 -31.50
N GLU A 260 -35.21 20.65 -32.29
CA GLU A 260 -36.02 21.79 -31.82
C GLU A 260 -37.03 21.40 -30.72
N ALA A 261 -37.70 20.25 -30.87
CA ALA A 261 -38.66 19.76 -29.89
C ALA A 261 -38.07 19.42 -28.52
N ALA A 262 -36.85 18.93 -28.48
CA ALA A 262 -36.12 18.61 -27.24
C ALA A 262 -35.31 19.81 -26.72
N GLY A 263 -34.90 20.70 -27.62
CA GLY A 263 -34.06 21.87 -27.29
C GLY A 263 -32.69 21.54 -26.70
N ALA A 264 -32.21 20.32 -26.98
CA ALA A 264 -30.98 19.81 -26.31
C ALA A 264 -29.69 20.31 -26.94
N ILE A 265 -29.70 21.02 -28.09
CA ILE A 265 -28.50 21.45 -28.79
C ILE A 265 -28.41 22.98 -28.82
N ASP A 266 -27.45 23.50 -28.05
CA ASP A 266 -27.14 24.92 -28.01
C ASP A 266 -25.61 25.13 -28.10
N PHE A 267 -25.15 25.79 -29.17
CA PHE A 267 -23.73 26.11 -29.36
C PHE A 267 -23.25 27.34 -28.60
N GLN A 268 -24.15 28.07 -27.94
CA GLN A 268 -23.82 29.16 -27.05
C GLN A 268 -23.81 28.75 -25.58
N ARG A 269 -24.02 27.48 -25.33
CA ARG A 269 -24.02 26.93 -23.97
C ARG A 269 -22.66 27.13 -23.31
N GLU A 270 -22.68 27.67 -22.11
CA GLU A 270 -21.47 27.77 -21.27
C GLU A 270 -20.93 26.39 -20.94
N PRO A 271 -19.60 26.23 -20.86
CA PRO A 271 -19.00 24.98 -20.41
C PRO A 271 -19.58 24.52 -19.06
N GLN A 272 -19.92 23.27 -18.97
CA GLN A 272 -20.43 22.69 -17.74
C GLN A 272 -19.30 22.06 -16.93
N ALA A 273 -19.27 22.39 -15.64
CA ALA A 273 -18.41 21.72 -14.70
C ALA A 273 -19.04 20.38 -14.28
N GLY A 274 -18.26 19.30 -14.37
CA GLY A 274 -18.56 18.03 -13.77
C GLY A 274 -17.64 17.74 -12.60
N GLU A 275 -18.11 16.95 -11.67
CA GLU A 275 -17.28 16.48 -10.56
C GLU A 275 -17.63 15.03 -10.20
N GLY A 276 -16.68 14.31 -9.62
CA GLY A 276 -16.88 12.94 -9.16
C GLY A 276 -15.84 12.52 -8.12
N ARG A 277 -16.22 11.50 -7.35
CA ARG A 277 -15.33 10.86 -6.40
C ARG A 277 -15.09 9.41 -6.80
N PHE A 278 -13.83 9.01 -6.80
CA PHE A 278 -13.39 7.71 -7.26
C PHE A 278 -12.38 7.11 -6.29
N ASP A 279 -12.34 5.79 -6.23
CA ASP A 279 -11.35 5.09 -5.43
C ASP A 279 -10.00 5.02 -6.15
N LEU A 280 -10.05 4.96 -7.47
CA LEU A 280 -8.92 4.71 -8.37
C LEU A 280 -9.01 5.63 -9.59
N VAL A 281 -7.86 5.98 -10.16
CA VAL A 281 -7.77 6.77 -11.40
C VAL A 281 -6.73 6.18 -12.33
N LEU A 282 -7.12 5.96 -13.60
CA LEU A 282 -6.22 5.63 -14.70
C LEU A 282 -6.20 6.79 -15.70
N ASP A 283 -5.11 7.51 -15.76
CA ASP A 283 -4.93 8.64 -16.66
C ASP A 283 -4.09 8.23 -17.89
N LEU A 284 -4.72 8.28 -19.06
CA LEU A 284 -4.14 7.86 -20.34
C LEU A 284 -3.78 9.05 -21.24
N ARG A 285 -3.76 10.25 -20.71
CA ARG A 285 -3.41 11.47 -21.42
C ARG A 285 -1.90 11.59 -21.60
N GLU A 286 -1.48 12.58 -22.37
CA GLU A 286 -0.06 12.90 -22.57
C GLU A 286 0.57 13.42 -21.28
N GLU A 287 -0.09 14.37 -20.65
CA GLU A 287 0.33 14.95 -19.38
C GLU A 287 -0.57 14.48 -18.24
N PRO A 288 0.01 14.15 -17.07
CA PRO A 288 -0.77 13.67 -15.93
C PRO A 288 -1.68 14.76 -15.37
N ALA A 289 -2.92 14.37 -14.97
CA ALA A 289 -3.84 15.24 -14.26
C ALA A 289 -3.40 15.54 -12.84
N TYR A 290 -2.69 14.60 -12.22
CA TYR A 290 -2.20 14.73 -10.87
C TYR A 290 -0.85 15.47 -10.87
N THR A 291 -0.83 16.71 -10.40
CA THR A 291 0.32 17.60 -10.53
C THR A 291 1.33 17.54 -9.37
N GLN A 292 1.04 16.76 -8.32
CA GLN A 292 1.96 16.64 -7.19
C GLN A 292 3.17 15.76 -7.53
N HIS A 293 4.29 16.05 -6.87
CA HIS A 293 5.58 15.39 -7.13
C HIS A 293 5.57 13.86 -6.95
N GLN A 294 4.79 13.34 -5.98
CA GLN A 294 4.60 11.90 -5.77
C GLN A 294 3.14 11.55 -6.00
N TRP A 295 2.93 10.60 -6.90
CA TRP A 295 1.60 10.08 -7.14
C TRP A 295 1.18 9.14 -6.03
N PRO A 296 -0.04 9.30 -5.50
CA PRO A 296 -0.56 8.39 -4.48
C PRO A 296 -0.86 7.03 -5.08
N GLN A 297 -0.85 6.01 -4.23
CA GLN A 297 -1.36 4.70 -4.61
C GLN A 297 -2.82 4.83 -5.09
N GLY A 298 -3.16 4.11 -6.16
CA GLY A 298 -4.49 4.19 -6.77
C GLY A 298 -4.58 5.17 -7.94
N TYR A 299 -3.58 6.05 -8.14
CA TYR A 299 -3.44 6.84 -9.37
C TYR A 299 -2.37 6.21 -10.27
N GLN A 300 -2.71 5.95 -11.52
CA GLN A 300 -1.79 5.46 -12.55
C GLN A 300 -1.85 6.37 -13.77
N HIS A 301 -0.68 6.78 -14.25
CA HIS A 301 -0.57 7.53 -15.49
C HIS A 301 0.19 6.70 -16.54
N VAL A 302 -0.39 6.59 -17.73
CA VAL A 302 0.21 5.88 -18.87
C VAL A 302 0.10 6.76 -20.10
N SER A 303 1.19 7.43 -20.45
CA SER A 303 1.20 8.32 -21.62
C SER A 303 0.88 7.58 -22.91
N PRO A 304 0.39 8.24 -23.96
CA PRO A 304 0.13 7.62 -25.27
C PRO A 304 1.35 6.97 -25.92
N THR A 305 2.53 7.46 -25.60
CA THR A 305 3.81 6.93 -26.10
C THR A 305 4.33 5.74 -25.32
N ALA A 306 3.80 5.47 -24.15
CA ALA A 306 4.12 4.27 -23.39
C ALA A 306 3.52 3.04 -24.08
N GLY A 307 4.30 2.00 -24.19
CA GLY A 307 3.88 0.76 -24.86
C GLY A 307 2.74 0.03 -24.13
N GLU A 308 2.14 -0.95 -24.79
CA GLU A 308 1.07 -1.82 -24.25
C GLU A 308 1.44 -2.45 -22.90
N GLY A 309 2.71 -2.80 -22.67
CA GLY A 309 3.19 -3.36 -21.41
C GLY A 309 2.99 -2.43 -20.21
N ALA A 310 3.15 -1.11 -20.40
CA ALA A 310 2.90 -0.14 -19.35
C ALA A 310 1.40 -0.05 -19.00
N LEU A 311 0.53 -0.10 -20.01
CA LEU A 311 -0.92 -0.14 -19.80
C LEU A 311 -1.34 -1.40 -19.05
N TRP A 312 -0.82 -2.57 -19.44
CA TRP A 312 -1.11 -3.83 -18.75
C TRP A 312 -0.64 -3.81 -17.30
N SER A 313 0.54 -3.26 -17.03
CA SER A 313 1.05 -3.12 -15.65
C SER A 313 0.14 -2.23 -14.81
N ALA A 314 -0.26 -1.07 -15.32
CA ALA A 314 -1.16 -0.15 -14.63
C ALA A 314 -2.54 -0.78 -14.37
N VAL A 315 -3.14 -1.44 -15.36
CA VAL A 315 -4.41 -2.16 -15.23
C VAL A 315 -4.31 -3.23 -14.14
N THR A 316 -3.24 -4.05 -14.16
CA THR A 316 -3.05 -5.11 -13.16
C THR A 316 -2.94 -4.54 -11.76
N GLN A 317 -2.15 -3.48 -11.58
CA GLN A 317 -1.99 -2.83 -10.28
C GLN A 317 -3.31 -2.27 -9.74
N LEU A 318 -4.11 -1.60 -10.58
CA LEU A 318 -5.40 -1.05 -10.15
C LEU A 318 -6.41 -2.15 -9.76
N ARG A 319 -6.41 -3.28 -10.47
CA ARG A 319 -7.31 -4.42 -10.18
C ARG A 319 -7.06 -5.06 -8.81
N GLU A 320 -5.85 -4.91 -8.26
CA GLU A 320 -5.48 -5.44 -6.94
C GLU A 320 -5.85 -4.47 -5.80
N LEU A 321 -6.23 -3.23 -6.12
CA LEU A 321 -6.50 -2.20 -5.14
C LEU A 321 -7.99 -2.11 -4.76
N VAL A 322 -8.61 -3.24 -4.44
CA VAL A 322 -9.98 -3.34 -3.90
C VAL A 322 -9.92 -3.93 -2.51
N GLY A 323 -10.54 -3.27 -1.54
CA GLY A 323 -10.56 -3.70 -0.14
C GLY A 323 -10.04 -2.66 0.83
N GLU A 324 -9.52 -3.11 1.96
CA GLU A 324 -8.94 -2.27 3.01
C GLU A 324 -7.41 -2.43 3.02
N PHE A 325 -6.71 -1.29 3.10
CA PHE A 325 -5.26 -1.23 3.04
C PHE A 325 -4.72 -0.43 4.21
N ASP A 326 -3.99 -1.08 5.10
CA ASP A 326 -3.34 -0.43 6.23
C ASP A 326 -1.97 0.08 5.84
N LYS A 327 -1.73 1.36 6.05
CA LYS A 327 -0.42 1.98 5.87
C LYS A 327 0.13 2.45 7.21
N PRO A 328 1.39 2.09 7.57
CA PRO A 328 2.00 2.55 8.79
C PRO A 328 2.21 4.07 8.75
N ARG A 329 1.86 4.71 9.85
CA ARG A 329 2.02 6.15 10.04
C ARG A 329 3.27 6.42 10.88
N PHE A 330 4.42 6.50 10.24
CA PHE A 330 5.70 6.73 10.93
C PHE A 330 5.86 8.15 11.47
N PHE A 331 5.10 9.13 10.95
CA PHE A 331 5.20 10.53 11.35
C PHE A 331 3.84 11.06 11.76
N GLN A 332 3.82 11.84 12.84
CA GLN A 332 2.65 12.58 13.28
C GLN A 332 2.96 14.07 13.25
N TYR A 333 2.21 14.80 12.44
CA TYR A 333 2.26 16.26 12.40
C TYR A 333 1.25 16.86 13.40
N LYS A 334 1.75 17.65 14.35
CA LYS A 334 0.91 18.38 15.27
C LYS A 334 0.77 19.83 14.79
N GLN A 335 -0.26 20.11 14.01
CA GLN A 335 -0.51 21.41 13.41
C GLN A 335 -0.46 22.57 14.42
N LYS A 336 -1.01 22.36 15.62
CA LYS A 336 -1.02 23.39 16.70
C LYS A 336 0.37 23.79 17.20
N LEU A 337 1.38 22.95 16.99
CA LEU A 337 2.76 23.18 17.43
C LEU A 337 3.67 23.66 16.30
N CYS A 338 3.20 23.61 15.06
CA CYS A 338 4.00 24.04 13.90
C CYS A 338 4.02 25.56 13.78
N ALA A 339 5.21 26.14 13.65
CA ALA A 339 5.38 27.59 13.47
C ALA A 339 4.71 28.12 12.19
N HIS A 340 4.58 27.29 11.15
CA HIS A 340 3.99 27.64 9.86
C HIS A 340 2.47 27.43 9.79
N SER A 341 1.83 26.91 10.82
CA SER A 341 0.38 26.63 10.82
C SER A 341 -0.51 27.84 11.11
N ARG A 342 0.08 29.01 11.28
CA ARG A 342 -0.61 30.27 11.64
C ARG A 342 -0.60 31.33 10.55
N ASN A 343 -0.22 30.97 9.34
CA ASN A 343 -0.30 31.91 8.19
C ASN A 343 -1.59 31.68 7.43
#